data_7e6a1f985a7c16afe54dc3d69d44849f
#
_entry.id   7e6a1f985a7c16afe54dc3d69d44849f
#
_cell.length_a   1.000
_cell.length_b   1.000
_cell.length_c   1.000
_cell.angle_alpha   90.00
_cell.angle_beta   90.00
_cell.angle_gamma   90.00
#
_symmetry.space_group_name_H-M   'P 1'
#
loop_
_entity.id
_entity.type
_entity.pdbx_description
1 polymer ?
#
loop_
_entity_poly.entity_id
_entity_poly.type
_entity_poly.pdbx_seq_one_letter_code
_entity_poly.pdbx_strand_id
1 'polypeptide(L)'
;MSTTLVTKEQAAAARKWYVLDAAGKPMGKTAALAADLLRDKLKTDYTPHVDCGDYVIIINAKDAVLTGKKLEQKYYRTHSGYPGGLKETQYKTLMEKKPDLAMRLAVRGMLQKNTIAQWQLKRLRICAGSEHTHAAQKPEVWDF
;
A
#
# COMPACT_ATOMS: atom_id res chain seq x y z
N MET A 1 -13.29 -33.16 -8.61
CA MET A 1 -13.19 -31.83 -7.99
C MET A 1 -12.71 -30.84 -9.03
N SER A 2 -13.39 -29.72 -9.22
CA SER A 2 -12.94 -28.65 -10.12
C SER A 2 -12.33 -27.51 -9.29
N THR A 3 -11.18 -27.00 -9.74
CA THR A 3 -10.57 -25.82 -9.15
C THR A 3 -11.28 -24.57 -9.65
N THR A 4 -11.75 -23.71 -8.75
CA THR A 4 -12.36 -22.43 -9.13
C THR A 4 -11.25 -21.44 -9.49
N LEU A 5 -11.21 -21.02 -10.75
CA LEU A 5 -10.31 -19.99 -11.25
C LEU A 5 -11.14 -18.78 -11.71
N VAL A 6 -10.71 -17.60 -11.31
CA VAL A 6 -11.37 -16.34 -11.65
C VAL A 6 -10.83 -15.81 -12.97
N THR A 7 -11.71 -15.36 -13.87
CA THR A 7 -11.31 -14.64 -15.08
C THR A 7 -11.01 -13.18 -14.80
N LYS A 8 -10.28 -12.50 -15.70
CA LYS A 8 -9.96 -11.07 -15.54
C LYS A 8 -11.22 -10.18 -15.44
N GLU A 9 -12.26 -10.54 -16.16
CA GLU A 9 -13.53 -9.79 -16.18
C GLU A 9 -14.28 -9.96 -14.85
N GLN A 10 -14.36 -11.19 -14.34
CA GLN A 10 -14.95 -11.48 -13.04
C GLN A 10 -14.19 -10.78 -11.91
N ALA A 11 -12.86 -10.84 -11.94
CA ALA A 11 -12.02 -10.15 -10.96
C ALA A 11 -12.24 -8.64 -10.97
N ALA A 12 -12.34 -8.04 -12.16
CA ALA A 12 -12.58 -6.60 -12.30
C ALA A 12 -13.96 -6.17 -11.77
N ALA A 13 -14.99 -6.99 -12.03
CA ALA A 13 -16.36 -6.73 -11.56
C ALA A 13 -16.52 -6.88 -10.04
N ALA A 14 -15.76 -7.78 -9.42
CA ALA A 14 -15.84 -8.09 -8.00
C ALA A 14 -15.01 -7.14 -7.10
N ARG A 15 -14.29 -6.17 -7.67
CA ARG A 15 -13.43 -5.25 -6.91
C ARG A 15 -14.23 -4.35 -6.00
N LYS A 16 -13.75 -4.26 -4.75
CA LYS A 16 -14.28 -3.36 -3.73
C LYS A 16 -13.29 -2.26 -3.40
N TRP A 17 -13.75 -1.28 -2.64
CA TRP A 17 -12.95 -0.18 -2.13
C TRP A 17 -12.91 -0.24 -0.62
N TYR A 18 -11.70 -0.18 -0.05
CA TYR A 18 -11.48 -0.20 1.38
C TYR A 18 -10.70 1.02 1.84
N VAL A 19 -11.08 1.54 3.00
CA VAL A 19 -10.34 2.60 3.70
C VAL A 19 -9.64 2.02 4.91
N LEU A 20 -8.36 2.29 5.03
CA LEU A 20 -7.53 1.96 6.19
C LEU A 20 -7.11 3.24 6.89
N ASP A 21 -7.38 3.34 8.18
CA ASP A 21 -6.89 4.45 8.99
C ASP A 21 -5.54 4.09 9.61
N ALA A 22 -4.50 4.87 9.27
CA ALA A 22 -3.14 4.68 9.75
C ALA A 22 -2.83 5.47 11.03
N ALA A 23 -3.75 6.32 11.51
CA ALA A 23 -3.52 7.16 12.69
C ALA A 23 -3.18 6.32 13.93
N GLY A 24 -2.05 6.61 14.56
CA GLY A 24 -1.60 5.92 15.76
C GLY A 24 -1.22 4.44 15.58
N LYS A 25 -1.33 3.91 14.38
CA LYS A 25 -1.00 2.50 14.08
C LYS A 25 0.40 2.36 13.50
N PRO A 26 1.09 1.23 13.75
CA PRO A 26 2.39 0.97 13.15
C PRO A 26 2.31 0.97 11.63
N MET A 27 3.16 1.75 10.96
CA MET A 27 3.21 1.81 9.49
C MET A 27 3.34 0.42 8.85
N GLY A 28 4.13 -0.47 9.46
CA GLY A 28 4.34 -1.83 8.94
C GLY A 28 3.07 -2.68 8.94
N LYS A 29 2.25 -2.61 10.00
CA LYS A 29 0.96 -3.33 10.06
C LYS A 29 -0.02 -2.82 9.01
N THR A 30 -0.18 -1.50 8.91
CA THR A 30 -1.03 -0.88 7.89
C THR A 30 -0.59 -1.27 6.48
N ALA A 31 0.71 -1.24 6.22
CA ALA A 31 1.26 -1.62 4.92
C ALA A 31 1.07 -3.11 4.59
N ALA A 32 1.19 -4.00 5.59
CA ALA A 32 0.97 -5.44 5.41
C ALA A 32 -0.49 -5.74 5.05
N LEU A 33 -1.43 -5.17 5.78
CA LEU A 33 -2.86 -5.33 5.48
C LEU A 33 -3.23 -4.74 4.11
N ALA A 34 -2.71 -3.57 3.78
CA ALA A 34 -2.91 -2.97 2.46
C ALA A 34 -2.38 -3.87 1.34
N ALA A 35 -1.22 -4.51 1.53
CA ALA A 35 -0.66 -5.46 0.58
C ALA A 35 -1.53 -6.71 0.43
N ASP A 36 -2.06 -7.25 1.54
CA ASP A 36 -2.95 -8.42 1.50
C ASP A 36 -4.26 -8.13 0.76
N LEU A 37 -4.86 -6.96 0.97
CA LEU A 37 -6.07 -6.51 0.23
C LEU A 37 -5.78 -6.27 -1.26
N LEU A 38 -4.65 -5.66 -1.59
CA LEU A 38 -4.23 -5.41 -2.97
C LEU A 38 -3.94 -6.71 -3.74
N ARG A 39 -3.50 -7.76 -3.05
CA ARG A 39 -3.21 -9.08 -3.62
C ARG A 39 -4.41 -10.01 -3.66
N ASP A 40 -5.49 -9.67 -2.97
CA ASP A 40 -6.64 -10.55 -2.78
C ASP A 40 -6.37 -11.80 -1.92
N LYS A 41 -5.42 -11.71 -1.00
CA LYS A 41 -5.03 -12.85 -0.17
C LYS A 41 -6.13 -13.28 0.82
N LEU A 42 -7.04 -12.38 1.15
CA LEU A 42 -8.12 -12.59 2.12
C LEU A 42 -9.38 -13.20 1.48
N LYS A 43 -9.49 -13.24 0.15
CA LYS A 43 -10.62 -13.85 -0.55
C LYS A 43 -10.37 -15.33 -0.87
N THR A 44 -11.45 -16.08 -0.96
CA THR A 44 -11.41 -17.52 -1.25
C THR A 44 -11.14 -17.84 -2.72
N ASP A 45 -11.36 -16.89 -3.61
CA ASP A 45 -11.22 -17.00 -5.05
C ASP A 45 -9.89 -16.50 -5.61
N TYR A 46 -8.90 -16.34 -4.74
CA TYR A 46 -7.55 -15.91 -5.11
C TYR A 46 -6.97 -16.77 -6.24
N THR A 47 -6.60 -16.10 -7.34
CA THR A 47 -6.00 -16.73 -8.51
C THR A 47 -4.63 -16.09 -8.77
N PRO A 48 -3.51 -16.84 -8.70
CA PRO A 48 -2.15 -16.26 -8.73
C PRO A 48 -1.78 -15.52 -10.01
N HIS A 49 -2.31 -15.95 -11.17
CA HIS A 49 -1.99 -15.35 -12.47
C HIS A 49 -2.93 -14.23 -12.90
N VAL A 50 -3.98 -13.97 -12.11
CA VAL A 50 -4.95 -12.90 -12.35
C VAL A 50 -4.83 -11.85 -11.25
N ASP A 51 -5.01 -10.59 -11.62
CA ASP A 51 -5.04 -9.49 -10.68
C ASP A 51 -6.45 -9.35 -10.07
N CYS A 52 -6.69 -10.06 -8.96
CA CYS A 52 -7.98 -10.14 -8.28
C CYS A 52 -8.17 -9.08 -7.17
N GLY A 53 -7.13 -8.34 -6.80
CA GLY A 53 -7.13 -7.47 -5.63
C GLY A 53 -8.04 -6.25 -5.73
N ASP A 54 -8.32 -5.67 -4.58
CA ASP A 54 -9.22 -4.55 -4.37
C ASP A 54 -8.52 -3.20 -4.44
N TYR A 55 -9.29 -2.12 -4.37
CA TYR A 55 -8.77 -0.76 -4.20
C TYR A 55 -8.59 -0.46 -2.72
N VAL A 56 -7.47 0.13 -2.37
CA VAL A 56 -7.15 0.49 -0.99
C VAL A 56 -6.83 1.98 -0.88
N ILE A 57 -7.50 2.65 0.06
CA ILE A 57 -7.25 4.04 0.42
C ILE A 57 -6.67 4.03 1.83
N ILE A 58 -5.49 4.58 2.01
CA ILE A 58 -4.89 4.78 3.33
C ILE A 58 -5.04 6.25 3.68
N ILE A 59 -5.67 6.54 4.80
CA ILE A 59 -5.82 7.89 5.35
C ILE A 59 -4.90 8.09 6.55
N ASN A 60 -4.65 9.34 6.93
CA ASN A 60 -3.79 9.72 8.07
C ASN A 60 -2.37 9.13 7.98
N ALA A 61 -1.81 9.03 6.78
CA ALA A 61 -0.46 8.48 6.60
C ALA A 61 0.61 9.28 7.37
N LYS A 62 0.37 10.57 7.62
CA LYS A 62 1.23 11.44 8.42
C LYS A 62 1.34 10.98 9.87
N ASP A 63 0.25 10.47 10.43
CA ASP A 63 0.13 10.09 11.84
C ASP A 63 0.48 8.60 12.08
N ALA A 64 0.96 7.92 11.07
CA ALA A 64 1.44 6.54 11.18
C ALA A 64 2.70 6.46 12.03
N VAL A 65 2.75 5.49 12.94
CA VAL A 65 3.83 5.33 13.90
C VAL A 65 4.96 4.48 13.33
N LEU A 66 6.19 4.96 13.47
CA LEU A 66 7.42 4.19 13.26
C LEU A 66 7.99 3.79 14.62
N THR A 67 8.05 2.49 14.88
CA THR A 67 8.51 1.95 16.17
C THR A 67 10.03 2.04 16.33
N GLY A 68 10.50 2.17 17.59
CA GLY A 68 11.90 2.28 17.93
C GLY A 68 12.55 3.55 17.39
N LYS A 69 13.83 3.45 17.04
CA LYS A 69 14.64 4.59 16.54
C LYS A 69 14.61 4.74 15.00
N LYS A 70 13.58 4.20 14.32
CA LYS A 70 13.51 4.22 12.84
C LYS A 70 13.46 5.63 12.25
N LEU A 71 12.85 6.59 12.94
CA LEU A 71 12.79 7.96 12.48
C LEU A 71 14.19 8.56 12.26
N GLU A 72 15.15 8.18 13.10
CA GLU A 72 16.52 8.69 13.06
C GLU A 72 17.48 7.79 12.28
N GLN A 73 17.32 6.47 12.40
CA GLN A 73 18.28 5.50 11.86
C GLN A 73 17.91 4.98 10.47
N LYS A 74 16.63 5.05 10.07
CA LYS A 74 16.20 4.57 8.77
C LYS A 74 16.31 5.67 7.71
N TYR A 75 16.93 5.32 6.57
CA TYR A 75 17.12 6.21 5.43
C TYR A 75 16.42 5.67 4.18
N TYR A 76 15.81 6.57 3.44
CA TYR A 76 15.40 6.34 2.07
C TYR A 76 16.56 6.69 1.14
N ARG A 77 17.08 5.68 0.45
CA ARG A 77 18.26 5.82 -0.41
C ARG A 77 17.87 5.67 -1.87
N THR A 78 18.39 6.58 -2.69
CA THR A 78 18.30 6.52 -4.16
C THR A 78 19.68 6.76 -4.75
N HIS A 79 19.94 6.19 -5.94
CA HIS A 79 21.21 6.36 -6.63
C HIS A 79 20.93 6.73 -8.09
N SER A 80 21.63 7.76 -8.60
CA SER A 80 21.45 8.25 -9.97
C SER A 80 22.16 7.40 -11.03
N GLY A 81 23.06 6.49 -10.64
CA GLY A 81 23.90 5.71 -11.54
C GLY A 81 25.24 6.37 -11.88
N TYR A 82 25.46 7.61 -11.46
CA TYR A 82 26.75 8.32 -11.63
C TYR A 82 27.63 8.20 -10.38
N PRO A 83 28.97 8.36 -10.52
CA PRO A 83 29.85 8.45 -9.37
C PRO A 83 29.39 9.52 -8.37
N GLY A 84 29.33 9.17 -7.07
CA GLY A 84 28.80 10.08 -6.05
C GLY A 84 27.29 10.37 -6.10
N GLY A 85 26.52 9.58 -6.85
CA GLY A 85 25.08 9.79 -7.07
C GLY A 85 24.19 9.25 -5.95
N LEU A 86 24.70 8.79 -4.83
CA LEU A 86 23.90 8.34 -3.69
C LEU A 86 23.21 9.52 -3.01
N LYS A 87 21.88 9.42 -2.88
CA LYS A 87 21.06 10.38 -2.13
C LYS A 87 20.40 9.66 -0.97
N GLU A 88 20.51 10.22 0.21
CA GLU A 88 19.94 9.69 1.43
C GLU A 88 18.98 10.71 2.06
N THR A 89 17.80 10.25 2.44
CA THR A 89 16.82 11.06 3.18
C THR A 89 16.44 10.33 4.44
N GLN A 90 16.62 10.96 5.59
CA GLN A 90 16.23 10.40 6.88
C GLN A 90 14.69 10.25 6.95
N TYR A 91 14.20 9.17 7.57
CA TYR A 91 12.77 8.92 7.63
C TYR A 91 12.00 9.99 8.41
N LYS A 92 12.63 10.66 9.39
CA LYS A 92 12.04 11.82 10.07
C LYS A 92 11.63 12.89 9.06
N THR A 93 12.57 13.33 8.23
CA THR A 93 12.32 14.33 7.17
C THR A 93 11.35 13.83 6.10
N LEU A 94 11.41 12.53 5.77
CA LEU A 94 10.51 11.93 4.78
C LEU A 94 9.06 11.92 5.27
N MET A 95 8.82 11.58 6.54
CA MET A 95 7.48 11.59 7.14
C MET A 95 6.89 13.00 7.28
N GLU A 96 7.73 14.00 7.51
CA GLU A 96 7.30 15.39 7.56
C GLU A 96 6.91 15.94 6.18
N LYS A 97 7.72 15.66 5.16
CA LYS A 97 7.54 16.23 3.82
C LYS A 97 6.66 15.39 2.90
N LYS A 98 6.81 14.06 2.92
CA LYS A 98 6.16 13.13 1.97
C LYS A 98 5.77 11.81 2.66
N PRO A 99 4.81 11.82 3.60
CA PRO A 99 4.37 10.61 4.30
C PRO A 99 3.73 9.58 3.36
N ASP A 100 3.08 10.05 2.29
CA ASP A 100 2.52 9.22 1.23
C ASP A 100 3.58 8.36 0.54
N LEU A 101 4.74 8.94 0.24
CA LEU A 101 5.87 8.20 -0.35
C LEU A 101 6.40 7.14 0.62
N ALA A 102 6.56 7.48 1.90
CA ALA A 102 7.04 6.54 2.91
C ALA A 102 6.12 5.31 3.03
N MET A 103 4.81 5.53 3.11
CA MET A 103 3.81 4.47 3.17
C MET A 103 3.78 3.65 1.87
N ARG A 104 3.85 4.29 0.70
CA ARG A 104 3.90 3.62 -0.61
C ARG A 104 5.10 2.70 -0.74
N LEU A 105 6.28 3.14 -0.27
CA LEU A 105 7.50 2.32 -0.27
C LEU A 105 7.35 1.09 0.63
N ALA A 106 6.70 1.24 1.79
CA ALA A 106 6.43 0.13 2.69
C ALA A 106 5.50 -0.91 2.02
N VAL A 107 4.39 -0.49 1.41
CA VAL A 107 3.48 -1.40 0.70
C VAL A 107 4.16 -2.04 -0.50
N ARG A 108 4.90 -1.27 -1.31
CA ARG A 108 5.64 -1.79 -2.46
C ARG A 108 6.65 -2.87 -2.06
N GLY A 109 7.31 -2.71 -0.91
CA GLY A 109 8.25 -3.71 -0.38
C GLY A 109 7.58 -5.02 0.04
N MET A 110 6.29 -4.98 0.40
CA MET A 110 5.49 -6.14 0.82
C MET A 110 4.74 -6.82 -0.32
N LEU A 111 4.59 -6.16 -1.47
CA LEU A 111 4.05 -6.76 -2.67
C LEU A 111 5.09 -7.64 -3.38
N GLN A 112 4.64 -8.55 -4.22
CA GLN A 112 5.51 -9.35 -5.08
C GLN A 112 6.29 -8.45 -6.04
N LYS A 113 7.48 -8.89 -6.46
CA LYS A 113 8.32 -8.15 -7.43
C LYS A 113 8.07 -8.64 -8.85
N ASN A 114 6.85 -8.43 -9.35
CA ASN A 114 6.41 -8.83 -10.68
C ASN A 114 5.55 -7.75 -11.35
N THR A 115 5.12 -8.00 -12.58
CA THR A 115 4.27 -7.06 -13.34
C THR A 115 2.90 -6.88 -12.72
N ILE A 116 2.32 -7.93 -12.13
CA ILE A 116 1.01 -7.88 -11.46
C ILE A 116 1.07 -6.93 -10.27
N ALA A 117 2.14 -6.95 -9.48
CA ALA A 117 2.31 -6.05 -8.35
C ALA A 117 2.35 -4.57 -8.76
N GLN A 118 2.85 -4.26 -9.96
CA GLN A 118 2.79 -2.88 -10.47
C GLN A 118 1.35 -2.42 -10.72
N TRP A 119 0.48 -3.31 -11.22
CA TRP A 119 -0.94 -3.02 -11.39
C TRP A 119 -1.67 -2.90 -10.05
N GLN A 120 -1.34 -3.78 -9.09
CA GLN A 120 -1.84 -3.72 -7.73
C GLN A 120 -1.47 -2.39 -7.06
N LEU A 121 -0.24 -1.93 -7.20
CA LEU A 121 0.23 -0.67 -6.64
C LEU A 121 -0.48 0.57 -7.24
N LYS A 122 -0.98 0.48 -8.47
CA LYS A 122 -1.78 1.54 -9.08
C LYS A 122 -3.16 1.71 -8.42
N ARG A 123 -3.67 0.68 -7.75
CA ARG A 123 -4.94 0.73 -6.99
C ARG A 123 -4.78 1.24 -5.55
N LEU A 124 -3.55 1.50 -5.12
CA LEU A 124 -3.28 2.10 -3.82
C LEU A 124 -3.40 3.62 -3.91
N ARG A 125 -4.22 4.19 -3.04
CA ARG A 125 -4.34 5.63 -2.81
C ARG A 125 -3.90 5.93 -1.39
N ILE A 126 -3.08 6.95 -1.20
CA ILE A 126 -2.56 7.34 0.11
C ILE A 126 -2.81 8.81 0.29
N CYS A 127 -3.46 9.15 1.40
CA CYS A 127 -3.75 10.52 1.83
C CYS A 127 -2.98 10.82 3.10
N ALA A 128 -2.31 11.96 3.14
CA ALA A 128 -1.58 12.39 4.34
C ALA A 128 -2.52 12.72 5.50
N GLY A 129 -3.68 13.31 5.20
CA GLY A 129 -4.73 13.65 6.16
C GLY A 129 -5.89 12.67 6.19
N SER A 130 -6.97 13.07 6.86
CA SER A 130 -8.18 12.25 7.03
C SER A 130 -9.11 12.27 5.82
N GLU A 131 -8.98 13.24 4.93
CA GLU A 131 -9.88 13.40 3.79
C GLU A 131 -9.37 12.66 2.55
N HIS A 132 -10.29 12.05 1.82
CA HIS A 132 -10.04 11.42 0.54
C HIS A 132 -11.07 11.83 -0.50
N THR A 133 -10.70 11.81 -1.78
CA THR A 133 -11.54 12.27 -2.90
C THR A 133 -12.45 11.18 -3.49
N HIS A 134 -12.48 9.99 -2.89
CA HIS A 134 -13.14 8.79 -3.44
C HIS A 134 -14.48 8.47 -2.76
N ALA A 135 -15.25 9.47 -2.34
CA ALA A 135 -16.56 9.27 -1.72
C ALA A 135 -17.59 8.62 -2.66
N ALA A 136 -17.51 8.92 -3.95
CA ALA A 136 -18.43 8.36 -4.96
C ALA A 136 -18.35 6.84 -5.09
N GLN A 137 -17.20 6.23 -4.77
CA GLN A 137 -16.98 4.79 -4.80
C GLN A 137 -17.52 4.06 -3.56
N LYS A 138 -18.02 4.79 -2.56
CA LYS A 138 -18.56 4.26 -1.29
C LYS A 138 -17.63 3.24 -0.64
N PRO A 139 -16.39 3.63 -0.30
CA PRO A 139 -15.42 2.70 0.26
C PRO A 139 -15.88 2.21 1.64
N GLU A 140 -15.64 0.93 1.91
CA GLU A 140 -15.90 0.29 3.20
C GLU A 140 -14.71 0.56 4.15
N VAL A 141 -15.00 0.90 5.40
CA VAL A 141 -13.95 1.05 6.42
C VAL A 141 -13.51 -0.33 6.89
N TRP A 142 -12.21 -0.57 6.89
CA TRP A 142 -11.62 -1.80 7.39
C TRP A 142 -10.91 -1.55 8.71
N ASP A 143 -11.46 -2.09 9.80
CA ASP A 143 -10.86 -2.02 11.14
C ASP A 143 -9.82 -3.11 11.34
N PHE A 144 -8.68 -2.76 11.96
CA PHE A 144 -7.57 -3.70 12.23
C PHE A 144 -6.74 -3.30 13.46
#